data_8c5b1a9be30bd521437e3ebd3a61b821
#
_entry.id   8c5b1a9be30bd521437e3ebd3a61b821
#
_cell.length_a   1.000
_cell.length_b   1.000
_cell.length_c   1.000
_cell.angle_alpha   90.00
_cell.angle_beta   90.00
_cell.angle_gamma   90.00
#
_symmetry.space_group_name_H-M   'P 1'
#
loop_
_entity.id
_entity.type
_entity.pdbx_description
1 polymer ?
#
loop_
_entity_poly.entity_id
_entity_poly.type
_entity_poly.pdbx_seq_one_letter_code
_entity_poly.pdbx_strand_id
1 'polypeptide(L)'
;MLFRSWEQAPAAHDDAWAGSGVARVADHVGVEHLLVTRHALVRQVLTDPHTYRPDNALDAVTPMPVSALRILAAHRFRLPPTLANNGDASHPGIRALVADALHPKRVAEQQDWLTALVRRRVAGLTAELDAGRPVDLYAGLAADLPLLVLARLVELPDAPVTAVKSFARAALELFWAPLDAARQQQLAAEVGRFHLVLREFAATGGGLAGALRAAGHPPDVVVGALFFLLVAGQETTSQFLTLLMHRLVGEPGVLAGLRDGSVAVADVVEEGLRLEPPIVTWRRVAAVDTTLGGTAVSAGTSVVLWLAGAGRDPAVVESPDEFRPGQRGSRRHLAFGAGVHRCVGDQLARMEAATVVAEAAPLLAEVRVLRAPWYPDNLTFRMPDTFLVAR
;
A
#
# COMPACT_ATOMS: atom_id res chain seq x y z
N MET A 1 -13.32 -3.59 -19.05
CA MET A 1 -12.91 -4.60 -18.07
C MET A 1 -11.83 -3.99 -17.20
N LEU A 2 -12.06 -3.81 -15.91
CA LEU A 2 -11.02 -3.39 -14.98
C LEU A 2 -10.02 -4.54 -14.85
N PHE A 3 -8.89 -4.35 -15.47
CA PHE A 3 -7.61 -5.07 -15.35
C PHE A 3 -7.67 -6.60 -15.18
N ARG A 4 -7.17 -7.33 -16.18
CA ARG A 4 -6.67 -8.69 -16.00
C ARG A 4 -5.17 -8.70 -15.64
N SER A 5 -4.47 -7.58 -15.86
CA SER A 5 -3.08 -7.41 -15.45
C SER A 5 -2.70 -5.92 -15.45
N TRP A 6 -1.63 -5.56 -14.75
CA TRP A 6 -1.04 -4.22 -14.76
C TRP A 6 -0.58 -3.76 -16.14
N GLU A 7 -0.28 -4.69 -17.04
CA GLU A 7 0.08 -4.42 -18.44
C GLU A 7 -1.08 -3.84 -19.24
N GLN A 8 -2.34 -4.13 -18.84
CA GLN A 8 -3.55 -3.61 -19.48
C GLN A 8 -4.02 -2.27 -18.91
N ALA A 9 -3.46 -1.85 -17.76
CA ALA A 9 -3.81 -0.61 -17.10
C ALA A 9 -3.59 0.65 -17.98
N PRO A 10 -2.49 0.78 -18.75
CA PRO A 10 -2.28 1.94 -19.62
C PRO A 10 -3.40 2.18 -20.62
N ALA A 11 -3.89 1.18 -21.32
CA ALA A 11 -4.92 1.35 -22.36
C ALA A 11 -6.24 1.90 -21.79
N ALA A 12 -6.74 1.34 -20.67
CA ALA A 12 -7.95 1.85 -20.02
C ALA A 12 -7.75 3.27 -19.43
N HIS A 13 -6.52 3.61 -19.05
CA HIS A 13 -6.14 4.94 -18.62
C HIS A 13 -6.18 5.93 -19.79
N ASP A 14 -5.62 5.56 -20.93
CA ASP A 14 -5.56 6.45 -22.10
C ASP A 14 -6.95 6.82 -22.60
N ASP A 15 -7.89 5.87 -22.65
CA ASP A 15 -9.29 6.13 -23.00
C ASP A 15 -9.96 7.11 -22.03
N ALA A 16 -9.77 6.93 -20.72
CA ALA A 16 -10.29 7.84 -19.71
C ALA A 16 -9.59 9.22 -19.74
N TRP A 17 -8.28 9.26 -20.08
CA TRP A 17 -7.52 10.49 -20.23
C TRP A 17 -7.91 11.30 -21.45
N ALA A 18 -8.23 10.66 -22.57
CA ALA A 18 -8.69 11.35 -23.78
C ALA A 18 -10.00 12.12 -23.56
N GLY A 19 -10.79 11.72 -22.54
CA GLY A 19 -12.07 12.34 -22.18
C GLY A 19 -12.01 13.28 -20.99
N SER A 20 -13.11 13.29 -20.21
CA SER A 20 -13.29 14.12 -19.00
C SER A 20 -12.42 13.72 -17.81
N GLY A 21 -11.70 12.60 -17.90
CA GLY A 21 -11.00 11.97 -16.78
C GLY A 21 -11.89 11.07 -15.91
N VAL A 22 -13.11 10.78 -16.41
CA VAL A 22 -14.10 9.91 -15.78
C VAL A 22 -14.64 8.95 -16.84
N ALA A 23 -14.63 7.64 -16.55
CA ALA A 23 -15.15 6.62 -17.45
C ALA A 23 -15.95 5.56 -16.68
N ARG A 24 -16.98 4.98 -17.31
CA ARG A 24 -17.66 3.79 -16.79
C ARG A 24 -16.89 2.55 -17.21
N VAL A 25 -16.60 1.67 -16.28
CA VAL A 25 -15.82 0.46 -16.49
C VAL A 25 -16.48 -0.70 -15.74
N ALA A 26 -16.43 -1.91 -16.30
CA ALA A 26 -16.87 -3.11 -15.60
C ALA A 26 -15.67 -3.86 -15.02
N ASP A 27 -15.81 -4.41 -13.81
CA ASP A 27 -14.83 -5.32 -13.24
C ASP A 27 -14.92 -6.73 -13.84
N HIS A 28 -14.14 -7.68 -13.30
CA HIS A 28 -14.05 -9.05 -13.80
C HIS A 28 -15.34 -9.88 -13.58
N VAL A 29 -16.25 -9.45 -12.72
CA VAL A 29 -17.57 -10.06 -12.49
C VAL A 29 -18.72 -9.27 -13.11
N GLY A 30 -18.40 -8.19 -13.86
CA GLY A 30 -19.38 -7.39 -14.58
C GLY A 30 -20.03 -6.27 -13.76
N VAL A 31 -19.54 -5.99 -12.55
CA VAL A 31 -20.02 -4.85 -11.77
C VAL A 31 -19.48 -3.54 -12.36
N GLU A 32 -20.36 -2.58 -12.58
CA GLU A 32 -20.00 -1.27 -13.11
C GLU A 32 -19.41 -0.36 -12.02
N HIS A 33 -18.31 0.28 -12.36
CA HIS A 33 -17.64 1.29 -11.55
C HIS A 33 -17.42 2.58 -12.34
N LEU A 34 -17.29 3.68 -11.63
CA LEU A 34 -16.85 4.95 -12.20
C LEU A 34 -15.34 5.09 -11.96
N LEU A 35 -14.54 4.94 -13.03
CA LEU A 35 -13.09 5.14 -12.99
C LEU A 35 -12.76 6.64 -13.07
N VAL A 36 -11.91 7.14 -12.18
CA VAL A 36 -11.46 8.53 -12.10
C VAL A 36 -9.93 8.58 -12.22
N THR A 37 -9.41 9.31 -13.22
CA THR A 37 -7.99 9.31 -13.59
C THR A 37 -7.26 10.64 -13.36
N ARG A 38 -7.94 11.79 -13.60
CA ARG A 38 -7.33 13.11 -13.47
C ARG A 38 -7.02 13.45 -12.02
N HIS A 39 -5.82 13.95 -11.75
CA HIS A 39 -5.36 14.31 -10.40
C HIS A 39 -6.36 15.20 -9.64
N ALA A 40 -6.88 16.24 -10.30
CA ALA A 40 -7.82 17.19 -9.67
C ALA A 40 -9.11 16.48 -9.22
N LEU A 41 -9.67 15.59 -10.06
CA LEU A 41 -10.90 14.84 -9.75
C LEU A 41 -10.66 13.77 -8.69
N VAL A 42 -9.56 13.04 -8.77
CA VAL A 42 -9.16 12.05 -7.72
C VAL A 42 -9.02 12.77 -6.38
N ARG A 43 -8.33 13.92 -6.36
CA ARG A 43 -8.18 14.73 -5.15
C ARG A 43 -9.52 15.26 -4.63
N GLN A 44 -10.41 15.73 -5.52
CA GLN A 44 -11.77 16.16 -5.17
C GLN A 44 -12.51 15.06 -4.41
N VAL A 45 -12.56 13.83 -4.97
CA VAL A 45 -13.21 12.67 -4.34
C VAL A 45 -12.59 12.33 -2.99
N LEU A 46 -11.26 12.36 -2.88
CA LEU A 46 -10.54 12.04 -1.62
C LEU A 46 -10.76 13.09 -0.52
N THR A 47 -11.05 14.35 -0.88
CA THR A 47 -11.21 15.46 0.08
C THR A 47 -12.66 15.76 0.41
N ASP A 48 -13.61 15.06 -0.20
CA ASP A 48 -15.05 15.19 0.08
C ASP A 48 -15.62 13.85 0.65
N PRO A 49 -15.40 13.56 1.94
CA PRO A 49 -15.83 12.31 2.55
C PRO A 49 -17.36 12.26 2.80
N HIS A 50 -18.06 13.35 2.65
CA HIS A 50 -19.53 13.40 2.80
C HIS A 50 -20.23 12.90 1.53
N THR A 51 -19.76 13.37 0.37
CA THR A 51 -20.28 12.92 -0.93
C THR A 51 -19.73 11.56 -1.32
N TYR A 52 -18.43 11.28 -1.03
CA TYR A 52 -17.74 10.06 -1.43
C TYR A 52 -17.22 9.30 -0.21
N ARG A 53 -18.05 8.41 0.32
CA ARG A 53 -17.76 7.65 1.54
C ARG A 53 -16.76 6.51 1.31
N PRO A 54 -15.95 6.16 2.31
CA PRO A 54 -14.95 5.10 2.21
C PRO A 54 -15.54 3.70 2.47
N ASP A 55 -16.84 3.56 2.65
CA ASP A 55 -17.50 2.38 3.20
C ASP A 55 -17.18 1.09 2.44
N ASN A 56 -16.95 1.18 1.12
CA ASN A 56 -16.59 0.05 0.25
C ASN A 56 -15.07 -0.22 0.14
N ALA A 57 -14.24 0.47 0.91
CA ALA A 57 -12.78 0.37 0.76
C ALA A 57 -12.22 -1.03 1.04
N LEU A 58 -12.85 -1.78 1.96
CA LEU A 58 -12.46 -3.14 2.34
C LEU A 58 -13.43 -4.22 1.84
N ASP A 59 -14.40 -3.89 0.98
CA ASP A 59 -15.27 -4.90 0.38
C ASP A 59 -14.45 -5.79 -0.56
N ALA A 60 -14.72 -7.10 -0.57
CA ALA A 60 -14.08 -8.01 -1.51
C ALA A 60 -14.49 -7.68 -2.94
N VAL A 61 -13.52 -7.55 -3.85
CA VAL A 61 -13.79 -7.28 -5.28
C VAL A 61 -14.40 -8.48 -6.00
N THR A 62 -14.12 -9.68 -5.51
CA THR A 62 -14.83 -10.91 -5.95
C THR A 62 -15.81 -11.30 -4.85
N PRO A 63 -17.12 -11.41 -5.17
CA PRO A 63 -18.11 -11.85 -4.18
C PRO A 63 -17.70 -13.17 -3.53
N MET A 64 -17.70 -13.20 -2.20
CA MET A 64 -17.29 -14.41 -1.46
C MET A 64 -18.39 -15.47 -1.49
N PRO A 65 -18.08 -16.73 -1.84
CA PRO A 65 -19.04 -17.82 -1.80
C PRO A 65 -19.42 -18.14 -0.34
N VAL A 66 -20.59 -18.71 -0.14
CA VAL A 66 -21.11 -19.10 1.18
C VAL A 66 -20.12 -19.98 1.96
N SER A 67 -19.36 -20.83 1.28
CA SER A 67 -18.34 -21.68 1.87
C SER A 67 -17.18 -20.85 2.49
N ALA A 68 -16.68 -19.83 1.81
CA ALA A 68 -15.65 -18.93 2.35
C ALA A 68 -16.20 -18.10 3.54
N LEU A 69 -17.44 -17.58 3.42
CA LEU A 69 -18.10 -16.87 4.52
C LEU A 69 -18.28 -17.74 5.75
N ARG A 70 -18.64 -19.02 5.60
CA ARG A 70 -18.74 -19.99 6.71
C ARG A 70 -17.40 -20.22 7.40
N ILE A 71 -16.30 -20.31 6.63
CA ILE A 71 -14.95 -20.42 7.17
C ILE A 71 -14.61 -19.19 8.03
N LEU A 72 -14.82 -17.99 7.51
CA LEU A 72 -14.59 -16.75 8.26
C LEU A 72 -15.47 -16.68 9.53
N ALA A 73 -16.74 -17.04 9.43
CA ALA A 73 -17.66 -17.06 10.55
C ALA A 73 -17.23 -18.05 11.65
N ALA A 74 -16.71 -19.23 11.28
CA ALA A 74 -16.17 -20.21 12.25
C ALA A 74 -14.99 -19.64 13.06
N HIS A 75 -14.23 -18.70 12.49
CA HIS A 75 -13.16 -17.97 13.17
C HIS A 75 -13.63 -16.65 13.82
N ARG A 76 -14.94 -16.40 13.88
CA ARG A 76 -15.54 -15.17 14.42
C ARG A 76 -15.00 -13.90 13.75
N PHE A 77 -14.65 -14.02 12.47
CA PHE A 77 -14.08 -12.91 11.71
C PHE A 77 -15.07 -11.76 11.55
N ARG A 78 -14.66 -10.57 11.91
CA ARG A 78 -15.39 -9.32 11.75
C ARG A 78 -14.42 -8.19 11.48
N LEU A 79 -14.75 -7.32 10.52
CA LEU A 79 -14.03 -6.08 10.24
C LEU A 79 -15.01 -4.90 10.33
N PRO A 80 -15.28 -4.38 11.52
CA PRO A 80 -16.06 -3.15 11.66
C PRO A 80 -15.34 -1.97 11.03
N PRO A 81 -16.03 -0.88 10.71
CA PRO A 81 -15.40 0.36 10.28
C PRO A 81 -14.37 0.86 11.32
N THR A 82 -13.10 1.07 10.88
CA THR A 82 -12.03 1.53 11.77
C THR A 82 -11.29 2.74 11.20
N LEU A 83 -10.47 2.56 10.17
CA LEU A 83 -9.66 3.60 9.56
C LEU A 83 -10.07 3.84 8.11
N ALA A 84 -9.59 2.99 7.18
CA ALA A 84 -9.74 3.21 5.75
C ALA A 84 -11.18 3.07 5.23
N ASN A 85 -12.02 2.31 5.92
CA ASN A 85 -13.43 2.05 5.60
C ASN A 85 -14.41 2.72 6.56
N ASN A 86 -13.96 3.70 7.35
CA ASN A 86 -14.78 4.35 8.37
C ASN A 86 -15.14 5.78 7.97
N GLY A 87 -16.36 5.97 7.47
CA GLY A 87 -16.95 7.27 7.18
C GLY A 87 -17.75 7.89 8.36
N ASP A 88 -17.73 7.28 9.56
CA ASP A 88 -18.55 7.66 10.68
C ASP A 88 -17.83 8.54 11.71
N ALA A 89 -18.58 9.06 12.67
CA ALA A 89 -18.09 9.94 13.74
C ALA A 89 -17.02 9.29 14.65
N SER A 90 -16.88 7.95 14.64
CA SER A 90 -15.84 7.23 15.39
C SER A 90 -14.43 7.31 14.75
N HIS A 91 -14.34 7.61 13.45
CA HIS A 91 -13.06 7.66 12.72
C HIS A 91 -12.01 8.58 13.35
N PRO A 92 -12.31 9.87 13.70
CA PRO A 92 -11.29 10.78 14.23
C PRO A 92 -10.65 10.27 15.52
N GLY A 93 -11.43 9.67 16.44
CA GLY A 93 -10.92 9.12 17.69
C GLY A 93 -9.97 7.94 17.49
N ILE A 94 -10.37 6.96 16.67
CA ILE A 94 -9.53 5.81 16.33
C ILE A 94 -8.26 6.28 15.61
N ARG A 95 -8.41 7.19 14.64
CA ARG A 95 -7.29 7.75 13.88
C ARG A 95 -6.29 8.47 14.77
N ALA A 96 -6.74 9.24 15.77
CA ALA A 96 -5.87 9.97 16.70
C ALA A 96 -4.94 9.00 17.47
N LEU A 97 -5.46 7.88 17.95
CA LEU A 97 -4.68 6.87 18.67
C LEU A 97 -3.64 6.18 17.77
N VAL A 98 -4.01 5.89 16.53
CA VAL A 98 -3.05 5.34 15.55
C VAL A 98 -1.99 6.38 15.17
N ALA A 99 -2.38 7.65 14.99
CA ALA A 99 -1.45 8.74 14.70
C ALA A 99 -0.47 8.99 15.86
N ASP A 100 -0.89 8.83 17.10
CA ASP A 100 -0.01 8.91 18.26
C ASP A 100 1.01 7.76 18.28
N ALA A 101 0.57 6.52 18.00
CA ALA A 101 1.47 5.38 17.88
C ALA A 101 2.53 5.57 16.78
N LEU A 102 2.18 6.25 15.68
CA LEU A 102 3.04 6.58 14.54
C LEU A 102 3.52 8.05 14.58
N HIS A 103 3.55 8.67 15.76
CA HIS A 103 3.94 10.07 15.89
C HIS A 103 5.36 10.31 15.32
N PRO A 104 5.60 11.41 14.58
CA PRO A 104 6.89 11.70 13.93
C PRO A 104 8.10 11.54 14.81
N LYS A 105 8.02 11.92 16.09
CA LYS A 105 9.11 11.75 17.06
C LYS A 105 9.42 10.27 17.30
N ARG A 106 8.39 9.44 17.53
CA ARG A 106 8.55 7.98 17.72
C ARG A 106 9.10 7.29 16.47
N VAL A 107 8.68 7.75 15.29
CA VAL A 107 9.23 7.30 14.01
C VAL A 107 10.71 7.67 13.90
N ALA A 108 11.08 8.91 14.17
CA ALA A 108 12.47 9.38 14.12
C ALA A 108 13.39 8.62 15.09
N GLU A 109 12.90 8.22 16.26
CA GLU A 109 13.65 7.41 17.24
C GLU A 109 14.05 6.02 16.70
N GLN A 110 13.42 5.54 15.62
CA GLN A 110 13.78 4.27 14.98
C GLN A 110 14.92 4.40 13.95
N GLN A 111 15.30 5.63 13.57
CA GLN A 111 16.23 5.88 12.46
C GLN A 111 17.57 5.16 12.59
N ASP A 112 18.24 5.29 13.74
CA ASP A 112 19.58 4.70 13.93
C ASP A 112 19.54 3.18 13.91
N TRP A 113 18.54 2.59 14.57
CA TRP A 113 18.33 1.15 14.55
C TRP A 113 18.01 0.63 13.15
N LEU A 114 17.14 1.32 12.41
CA LEU A 114 16.79 0.96 11.05
C LEU A 114 18.02 1.04 10.13
N THR A 115 18.78 2.14 10.22
CA THR A 115 20.00 2.32 9.44
C THR A 115 21.00 1.19 9.69
N ALA A 116 21.25 0.85 10.97
CA ALA A 116 22.13 -0.25 11.31
C ALA A 116 21.63 -1.61 10.79
N LEU A 117 20.31 -1.85 10.80
CA LEU A 117 19.71 -3.07 10.25
C LEU A 117 19.91 -3.14 8.74
N VAL A 118 19.59 -2.06 8.01
CA VAL A 118 19.71 -2.02 6.55
C VAL A 118 21.17 -2.20 6.13
N ARG A 119 22.13 -1.52 6.77
CA ARG A 119 23.57 -1.69 6.52
C ARG A 119 24.04 -3.12 6.65
N ARG A 120 23.64 -3.81 7.74
CA ARG A 120 24.01 -5.23 7.91
C ARG A 120 23.45 -6.10 6.80
N ARG A 121 22.19 -5.85 6.38
CA ARG A 121 21.55 -6.61 5.29
C ARG A 121 22.24 -6.35 3.94
N VAL A 122 22.50 -5.08 3.63
CA VAL A 122 23.24 -4.70 2.40
C VAL A 122 24.61 -5.34 2.38
N ALA A 123 25.37 -5.29 3.48
CA ALA A 123 26.69 -5.92 3.58
C ALA A 123 26.62 -7.45 3.34
N GLY A 124 25.61 -8.13 3.90
CA GLY A 124 25.40 -9.56 3.65
C GLY A 124 25.10 -9.87 2.18
N LEU A 125 24.20 -9.09 1.55
CA LEU A 125 23.87 -9.24 0.13
C LEU A 125 25.09 -8.95 -0.77
N THR A 126 25.87 -7.94 -0.44
CA THR A 126 27.10 -7.63 -1.16
C THR A 126 28.11 -8.79 -1.09
N ALA A 127 28.30 -9.39 0.08
CA ALA A 127 29.18 -10.55 0.25
C ALA A 127 28.73 -11.77 -0.58
N GLU A 128 27.41 -12.01 -0.68
CA GLU A 128 26.86 -13.07 -1.54
C GLU A 128 27.14 -12.79 -3.03
N LEU A 129 26.94 -11.54 -3.47
CA LEU A 129 27.23 -11.12 -4.84
C LEU A 129 28.74 -11.19 -5.16
N ASP A 130 29.62 -10.81 -4.23
CA ASP A 130 31.07 -10.91 -4.36
C ASP A 130 31.54 -12.36 -4.48
N ALA A 131 30.80 -13.28 -3.86
CA ALA A 131 31.01 -14.71 -3.99
C ALA A 131 30.40 -15.31 -5.28
N GLY A 132 29.88 -14.47 -6.19
CA GLY A 132 29.25 -14.89 -7.45
C GLY A 132 27.84 -15.51 -7.29
N ARG A 133 27.20 -15.35 -6.13
CA ARG A 133 25.87 -15.87 -5.89
C ARG A 133 24.79 -14.80 -6.14
N PRO A 134 23.76 -15.11 -6.93
CA PRO A 134 22.62 -14.22 -7.09
C PRO A 134 21.90 -14.00 -5.75
N VAL A 135 21.31 -12.80 -5.56
CA VAL A 135 20.53 -12.46 -4.36
C VAL A 135 19.14 -11.96 -4.72
N ASP A 136 18.19 -12.24 -3.83
CA ASP A 136 16.83 -11.70 -3.92
C ASP A 136 16.71 -10.46 -3.04
N LEU A 137 16.63 -9.28 -3.68
CA LEU A 137 16.52 -7.99 -2.97
C LEU A 137 15.15 -7.83 -2.30
N TYR A 138 14.08 -8.45 -2.81
CA TYR A 138 12.80 -8.48 -2.09
C TYR A 138 12.95 -9.19 -0.76
N ALA A 139 13.41 -10.44 -0.77
CA ALA A 139 13.57 -11.22 0.45
C ALA A 139 14.61 -10.62 1.43
N GLY A 140 15.71 -10.07 0.89
CA GLY A 140 16.82 -9.56 1.70
C GLY A 140 16.61 -8.18 2.31
N LEU A 141 15.87 -7.28 1.62
CA LEU A 141 15.73 -5.90 2.05
C LEU A 141 14.28 -5.44 2.25
N ALA A 142 13.33 -5.91 1.43
CA ALA A 142 12.01 -5.32 1.40
C ALA A 142 10.95 -6.10 2.18
N ALA A 143 11.01 -7.44 2.18
CA ALA A 143 9.89 -8.29 2.58
C ALA A 143 9.43 -8.07 4.03
N ASP A 144 10.32 -8.09 4.99
CA ASP A 144 10.00 -8.05 6.42
C ASP A 144 10.42 -6.76 7.13
N LEU A 145 11.27 -5.94 6.51
CA LEU A 145 11.82 -4.73 7.13
C LEU A 145 10.72 -3.80 7.66
N PRO A 146 9.65 -3.45 6.89
CA PRO A 146 8.61 -2.56 7.39
C PRO A 146 7.81 -3.18 8.56
N LEU A 147 7.63 -4.51 8.56
CA LEU A 147 6.97 -5.19 9.68
C LEU A 147 7.79 -5.08 10.96
N LEU A 148 9.11 -5.23 10.87
CA LEU A 148 10.00 -5.11 12.03
C LEU A 148 9.96 -3.71 12.65
N VAL A 149 9.91 -2.65 11.81
CA VAL A 149 9.78 -1.27 12.29
C VAL A 149 8.41 -1.03 12.91
N LEU A 150 7.34 -1.45 12.22
CA LEU A 150 5.97 -1.30 12.71
C LEU A 150 5.75 -2.03 14.03
N ALA A 151 6.24 -3.27 14.18
CA ALA A 151 6.12 -4.05 15.39
C ALA A 151 6.71 -3.35 16.60
N ARG A 152 7.84 -2.66 16.44
CA ARG A 152 8.46 -1.84 17.49
C ARG A 152 7.59 -0.63 17.87
N LEU A 153 7.01 0.05 16.88
CA LEU A 153 6.20 1.25 17.09
C LEU A 153 4.87 0.97 17.79
N VAL A 154 4.23 -0.15 17.45
CA VAL A 154 2.90 -0.50 18.01
C VAL A 154 2.99 -1.51 19.15
N GLU A 155 4.21 -1.90 19.55
CA GLU A 155 4.48 -2.88 20.60
C GLU A 155 3.79 -4.22 20.34
N LEU A 156 3.97 -4.72 19.10
CA LEU A 156 3.44 -6.02 18.74
C LEU A 156 4.18 -7.12 19.52
N PRO A 157 3.49 -8.11 20.09
CA PRO A 157 4.17 -9.24 20.73
C PRO A 157 4.97 -10.04 19.70
N ASP A 158 5.85 -10.93 20.18
CA ASP A 158 6.71 -11.81 19.37
C ASP A 158 5.87 -12.79 18.50
N ALA A 159 5.10 -12.22 17.57
CA ALA A 159 4.44 -13.02 16.53
C ALA A 159 5.50 -13.39 15.47
N PRO A 160 5.53 -14.65 15.00
CA PRO A 160 6.44 -15.02 13.92
C PRO A 160 6.21 -14.10 12.70
N VAL A 161 7.27 -13.41 12.28
CA VAL A 161 7.24 -12.50 11.11
C VAL A 161 6.59 -13.17 9.90
N THR A 162 6.92 -14.44 9.65
CA THR A 162 6.36 -15.26 8.57
C THR A 162 4.84 -15.40 8.67
N ALA A 163 4.28 -15.57 9.86
CA ALA A 163 2.83 -15.70 10.04
C ALA A 163 2.09 -14.38 9.76
N VAL A 164 2.65 -13.24 10.21
CA VAL A 164 2.09 -11.92 9.92
C VAL A 164 2.17 -11.61 8.42
N LYS A 165 3.29 -11.93 7.78
CA LYS A 165 3.48 -11.73 6.33
C LYS A 165 2.50 -12.58 5.51
N SER A 166 2.39 -13.87 5.83
CA SER A 166 1.46 -14.78 5.16
C SER A 166 0.02 -14.29 5.28
N PHE A 167 -0.41 -13.95 6.49
CA PHE A 167 -1.72 -13.38 6.74
C PHE A 167 -1.99 -12.08 5.97
N ALA A 168 -1.04 -11.14 5.98
CA ALA A 168 -1.23 -9.86 5.33
C ALA A 168 -1.36 -10.02 3.80
N ARG A 169 -0.52 -10.85 3.18
CA ARG A 169 -0.64 -11.17 1.76
C ARG A 169 -1.95 -11.90 1.43
N ALA A 170 -2.36 -12.87 2.27
CA ALA A 170 -3.64 -13.56 2.11
C ALA A 170 -4.82 -12.59 2.20
N ALA A 171 -4.78 -11.60 3.10
CA ALA A 171 -5.80 -10.57 3.21
C ALA A 171 -5.84 -9.67 1.97
N LEU A 172 -4.68 -9.21 1.46
CA LEU A 172 -4.61 -8.40 0.23
C LEU A 172 -5.17 -9.15 -0.97
N GLU A 173 -4.90 -10.44 -1.09
CA GLU A 173 -5.42 -11.27 -2.16
C GLU A 173 -6.94 -11.49 -2.01
N LEU A 174 -7.40 -11.87 -0.81
CA LEU A 174 -8.82 -12.17 -0.54
C LEU A 174 -9.75 -11.00 -0.82
N PHE A 175 -9.33 -9.78 -0.47
CA PHE A 175 -10.19 -8.59 -0.58
C PHE A 175 -10.03 -7.84 -1.91
N TRP A 176 -8.89 -7.95 -2.61
CA TRP A 176 -8.63 -7.10 -3.78
C TRP A 176 -8.21 -7.83 -5.05
N ALA A 177 -8.14 -9.18 -5.03
CA ALA A 177 -7.82 -9.96 -6.23
C ALA A 177 -9.06 -10.58 -6.90
N PRO A 178 -9.03 -10.81 -8.23
CA PRO A 178 -10.02 -11.65 -8.92
C PRO A 178 -9.74 -13.12 -8.60
N LEU A 179 -10.63 -13.77 -7.85
CA LEU A 179 -10.41 -15.10 -7.28
C LEU A 179 -11.50 -16.10 -7.68
N ASP A 180 -11.12 -17.37 -7.84
CA ASP A 180 -12.06 -18.47 -7.82
C ASP A 180 -12.47 -18.87 -6.39
N ALA A 181 -13.55 -19.66 -6.28
CA ALA A 181 -14.12 -20.06 -5.01
C ALA A 181 -13.17 -20.92 -4.15
N ALA A 182 -12.33 -21.75 -4.77
CA ALA A 182 -11.39 -22.62 -4.06
C ALA A 182 -10.27 -21.79 -3.42
N ARG A 183 -9.73 -20.82 -4.16
CA ARG A 183 -8.72 -19.90 -3.63
C ARG A 183 -9.28 -19.01 -2.51
N GLN A 184 -10.50 -18.49 -2.67
CA GLN A 184 -11.16 -17.73 -1.61
C GLN A 184 -11.33 -18.53 -0.31
N GLN A 185 -11.65 -19.83 -0.38
CA GLN A 185 -11.75 -20.68 0.82
C GLN A 185 -10.39 -20.87 1.51
N GLN A 186 -9.32 -21.09 0.73
CA GLN A 186 -7.96 -21.22 1.28
C GLN A 186 -7.54 -19.95 2.02
N LEU A 187 -7.71 -18.79 1.38
CA LEU A 187 -7.37 -17.49 1.94
C LEU A 187 -8.25 -17.13 3.14
N ALA A 188 -9.55 -17.42 3.10
CA ALA A 188 -10.46 -17.23 4.21
C ALA A 188 -10.04 -18.04 5.45
N ALA A 189 -9.54 -19.27 5.26
CA ALA A 189 -9.02 -20.08 6.35
C ALA A 189 -7.74 -19.50 6.96
N GLU A 190 -6.84 -18.96 6.13
CA GLU A 190 -5.60 -18.33 6.59
C GLU A 190 -5.88 -17.03 7.34
N VAL A 191 -6.66 -16.14 6.75
CA VAL A 191 -7.08 -14.87 7.36
C VAL A 191 -7.85 -15.11 8.65
N GLY A 192 -8.76 -16.09 8.67
CA GLY A 192 -9.54 -16.44 9.85
C GLY A 192 -8.68 -16.96 11.01
N ARG A 193 -7.71 -17.83 10.74
CA ARG A 193 -6.78 -18.33 11.79
C ARG A 193 -5.99 -17.19 12.43
N PHE A 194 -5.44 -16.30 11.63
CA PHE A 194 -4.66 -15.18 12.17
C PHE A 194 -5.54 -14.16 12.89
N HIS A 195 -6.79 -13.98 12.48
CA HIS A 195 -7.75 -13.15 13.20
C HIS A 195 -7.96 -13.59 14.66
N LEU A 196 -7.91 -14.89 14.96
CA LEU A 196 -7.95 -15.38 16.35
C LEU A 196 -6.72 -14.92 17.15
N VAL A 197 -5.53 -14.94 16.55
CA VAL A 197 -4.31 -14.40 17.17
C VAL A 197 -4.44 -12.91 17.46
N LEU A 198 -5.01 -12.14 16.50
CA LEU A 198 -5.28 -10.72 16.71
C LEU A 198 -6.29 -10.47 17.84
N ARG A 199 -7.28 -11.31 18.01
CA ARG A 199 -8.26 -11.19 19.10
C ARG A 199 -7.59 -11.38 20.46
N GLU A 200 -6.69 -12.33 20.60
CA GLU A 200 -5.90 -12.53 21.82
C GLU A 200 -5.02 -11.32 22.11
N PHE A 201 -4.28 -10.85 21.10
CA PHE A 201 -3.46 -9.66 21.25
C PHE A 201 -4.29 -8.40 21.54
N ALA A 202 -5.44 -8.22 20.90
CA ALA A 202 -6.35 -7.12 21.18
C ALA A 202 -6.86 -7.14 22.63
N ALA A 203 -7.00 -8.33 23.23
CA ALA A 203 -7.46 -8.46 24.62
C ALA A 203 -6.36 -8.17 25.65
N THR A 204 -5.11 -8.57 25.40
CA THR A 204 -4.02 -8.60 26.39
C THR A 204 -2.85 -7.67 26.08
N GLY A 205 -2.64 -7.29 24.80
CA GLY A 205 -1.48 -6.52 24.35
C GLY A 205 -1.41 -5.11 24.93
N GLY A 206 -0.21 -4.57 25.01
CA GLY A 206 0.09 -3.17 25.36
C GLY A 206 -0.02 -2.22 24.16
N GLY A 207 0.78 -1.16 24.16
CA GLY A 207 0.93 -0.21 23.06
C GLY A 207 -0.39 0.28 22.48
N LEU A 208 -0.54 0.23 21.16
CA LEU A 208 -1.75 0.67 20.46
C LEU A 208 -3.00 -0.11 20.89
N ALA A 209 -2.89 -1.44 21.10
CA ALA A 209 -4.02 -2.25 21.54
C ALA A 209 -4.53 -1.81 22.93
N GLY A 210 -3.59 -1.54 23.86
CA GLY A 210 -3.88 -1.01 25.19
C GLY A 210 -4.54 0.37 25.13
N ALA A 211 -4.03 1.28 24.29
CA ALA A 211 -4.57 2.63 24.11
C ALA A 211 -6.02 2.61 23.57
N LEU A 212 -6.29 1.77 22.57
CA LEU A 212 -7.66 1.60 22.02
C LEU A 212 -8.62 1.07 23.07
N ARG A 213 -8.21 0.08 23.88
CA ARG A 213 -9.05 -0.44 24.99
C ARG A 213 -9.28 0.61 26.05
N ALA A 214 -8.24 1.35 26.46
CA ALA A 214 -8.35 2.42 27.47
C ALA A 214 -9.28 3.54 27.02
N ALA A 215 -9.37 3.80 25.70
CA ALA A 215 -10.33 4.73 25.13
C ALA A 215 -11.78 4.16 25.03
N GLY A 216 -12.03 2.94 25.52
CA GLY A 216 -13.36 2.33 25.55
C GLY A 216 -13.82 1.71 24.22
N HIS A 217 -12.93 1.51 23.25
CA HIS A 217 -13.32 0.87 22.00
C HIS A 217 -13.67 -0.61 22.19
N PRO A 218 -14.74 -1.11 21.54
CA PRO A 218 -15.13 -2.53 21.61
C PRO A 218 -14.01 -3.43 21.08
N PRO A 219 -13.90 -4.69 21.58
CA PRO A 219 -12.87 -5.63 21.18
C PRO A 219 -12.76 -5.83 19.65
N ASP A 220 -13.88 -5.91 18.93
CA ASP A 220 -13.88 -6.09 17.47
C ASP A 220 -13.32 -4.85 16.74
N VAL A 221 -13.47 -3.63 17.28
CA VAL A 221 -12.86 -2.40 16.75
C VAL A 221 -11.36 -2.42 16.96
N VAL A 222 -10.88 -2.85 18.15
CA VAL A 222 -9.44 -3.00 18.42
C VAL A 222 -8.82 -4.00 17.45
N VAL A 223 -9.44 -5.17 17.27
CA VAL A 223 -9.01 -6.20 16.30
C VAL A 223 -8.99 -5.64 14.88
N GLY A 224 -10.06 -4.95 14.46
CA GLY A 224 -10.16 -4.37 13.12
C GLY A 224 -9.08 -3.31 12.85
N ALA A 225 -8.76 -2.47 13.83
CA ALA A 225 -7.70 -1.47 13.71
C ALA A 225 -6.32 -2.13 13.58
N LEU A 226 -6.02 -3.15 14.39
CA LEU A 226 -4.78 -3.92 14.31
C LEU A 226 -4.68 -4.70 13.00
N PHE A 227 -5.77 -5.35 12.57
CA PHE A 227 -5.85 -6.05 11.29
C PHE A 227 -5.45 -5.14 10.14
N PHE A 228 -6.12 -3.99 10.04
CA PHE A 228 -5.85 -3.05 8.96
C PHE A 228 -4.43 -2.50 9.03
N LEU A 229 -3.95 -2.16 10.22
CA LEU A 229 -2.60 -1.62 10.40
C LEU A 229 -1.52 -2.63 10.00
N LEU A 230 -1.67 -3.92 10.34
CA LEU A 230 -0.72 -4.97 9.96
C LEU A 230 -0.74 -5.27 8.46
N VAL A 231 -1.86 -5.09 7.79
CA VAL A 231 -1.92 -5.22 6.33
C VAL A 231 -1.35 -3.98 5.66
N ALA A 232 -1.86 -2.80 6.00
CA ALA A 232 -1.53 -1.55 5.31
C ALA A 232 -0.16 -0.98 5.70
N GLY A 233 0.27 -1.17 6.95
CA GLY A 233 1.47 -0.51 7.48
C GLY A 233 2.79 -1.22 7.16
N GLN A 234 2.77 -2.42 6.60
CA GLN A 234 4.00 -3.13 6.25
C GLN A 234 4.01 -3.66 4.81
N GLU A 235 2.89 -4.18 4.28
CA GLU A 235 2.87 -4.71 2.90
C GLU A 235 3.08 -3.60 1.87
N THR A 236 2.44 -2.44 2.05
CA THR A 236 2.57 -1.32 1.11
C THR A 236 4.00 -0.81 1.01
N THR A 237 4.69 -0.64 2.14
CA THR A 237 6.10 -0.21 2.13
C THR A 237 7.02 -1.29 1.58
N SER A 238 6.80 -2.58 1.92
CA SER A 238 7.53 -3.70 1.33
C SER A 238 7.43 -3.72 -0.20
N GLN A 239 6.21 -3.53 -0.72
CA GLN A 239 5.97 -3.43 -2.16
C GLN A 239 6.67 -2.21 -2.77
N PHE A 240 6.53 -1.04 -2.13
CA PHE A 240 7.17 0.19 -2.59
C PHE A 240 8.69 0.09 -2.66
N LEU A 241 9.33 -0.47 -1.62
CA LEU A 241 10.78 -0.68 -1.60
C LEU A 241 11.24 -1.55 -2.77
N THR A 242 10.50 -2.62 -3.08
CA THR A 242 10.82 -3.51 -4.19
C THR A 242 10.70 -2.79 -5.54
N LEU A 243 9.60 -2.06 -5.73
CA LEU A 243 9.34 -1.28 -6.94
C LEU A 243 10.40 -0.20 -7.15
N LEU A 244 10.74 0.53 -6.09
CA LEU A 244 11.74 1.60 -6.14
C LEU A 244 13.14 1.07 -6.43
N MET A 245 13.57 -0.02 -5.78
CA MET A 245 14.86 -0.65 -6.07
C MET A 245 14.92 -1.17 -7.51
N HIS A 246 13.86 -1.81 -8.00
CA HIS A 246 13.78 -2.26 -9.39
C HIS A 246 13.87 -1.09 -10.37
N ARG A 247 13.17 0.00 -10.11
CA ARG A 247 13.26 1.24 -10.91
C ARG A 247 14.70 1.76 -10.93
N LEU A 248 15.34 1.88 -9.76
CA LEU A 248 16.67 2.46 -9.63
C LEU A 248 17.77 1.67 -10.37
N VAL A 249 17.67 0.35 -10.45
CA VAL A 249 18.62 -0.46 -11.27
C VAL A 249 18.55 -0.06 -12.75
N GLY A 250 17.39 0.39 -13.24
CA GLY A 250 17.19 0.91 -14.59
C GLY A 250 17.61 2.38 -14.79
N GLU A 251 18.04 3.07 -13.73
CA GLU A 251 18.31 4.53 -13.72
C GLU A 251 19.77 4.84 -13.30
N PRO A 252 20.79 4.43 -14.09
CA PRO A 252 22.20 4.58 -13.70
C PRO A 252 22.61 6.04 -13.46
N GLY A 253 21.99 6.99 -14.16
CA GLY A 253 22.23 8.42 -13.95
C GLY A 253 21.77 8.90 -12.58
N VAL A 254 20.62 8.40 -12.10
CA VAL A 254 20.11 8.72 -10.75
C VAL A 254 21.00 8.10 -9.67
N LEU A 255 21.44 6.85 -9.86
CA LEU A 255 22.38 6.17 -8.95
C LEU A 255 23.73 6.89 -8.87
N ALA A 256 24.23 7.39 -10.00
CA ALA A 256 25.44 8.22 -10.03
C ALA A 256 25.24 9.54 -9.26
N GLY A 257 24.09 10.21 -9.48
CA GLY A 257 23.77 11.46 -8.79
C GLY A 257 23.52 11.30 -7.28
N LEU A 258 23.02 10.13 -6.84
CA LEU A 258 22.94 9.80 -5.41
C LEU A 258 24.34 9.68 -4.79
N ARG A 259 25.28 9.07 -5.51
CA ARG A 259 26.66 8.86 -5.06
C ARG A 259 27.47 10.15 -4.98
N ASP A 260 27.32 11.06 -5.93
CA ASP A 260 28.04 12.35 -5.96
C ASP A 260 27.29 13.48 -5.24
N GLY A 261 26.07 13.22 -4.75
CA GLY A 261 25.25 14.17 -4.00
C GLY A 261 24.48 15.18 -4.86
N SER A 262 24.51 15.06 -6.19
CA SER A 262 23.75 15.93 -7.10
C SER A 262 22.24 15.60 -7.12
N VAL A 263 21.86 14.39 -6.70
CA VAL A 263 20.47 13.95 -6.54
C VAL A 263 20.18 13.66 -5.06
N ALA A 264 19.16 14.28 -4.51
CA ALA A 264 18.76 14.06 -3.12
C ALA A 264 17.93 12.79 -2.97
N VAL A 265 18.23 11.97 -1.94
CA VAL A 265 17.49 10.74 -1.60
C VAL A 265 15.99 11.02 -1.45
N ALA A 266 15.64 12.13 -0.80
CA ALA A 266 14.23 12.51 -0.60
C ALA A 266 13.48 12.74 -1.92
N ASP A 267 14.14 13.28 -2.94
CA ASP A 267 13.53 13.50 -4.25
C ASP A 267 13.37 12.18 -5.03
N VAL A 268 14.28 11.24 -4.85
CA VAL A 268 14.15 9.87 -5.39
C VAL A 268 12.93 9.16 -4.78
N VAL A 269 12.74 9.28 -3.47
CA VAL A 269 11.59 8.67 -2.79
C VAL A 269 10.27 9.27 -3.25
N GLU A 270 10.16 10.61 -3.36
CA GLU A 270 8.92 11.27 -3.82
C GLU A 270 8.61 10.93 -5.29
N GLU A 271 9.63 10.87 -6.14
CA GLU A 271 9.45 10.49 -7.54
C GLU A 271 9.07 9.01 -7.69
N GLY A 272 9.66 8.14 -6.86
CA GLY A 272 9.26 6.75 -6.75
C GLY A 272 7.80 6.59 -6.34
N LEU A 273 7.37 7.30 -5.30
CA LEU A 273 5.96 7.31 -4.86
C LEU A 273 5.00 7.79 -5.96
N ARG A 274 5.44 8.73 -6.78
CA ARG A 274 4.66 9.24 -7.91
C ARG A 274 4.47 8.19 -9.00
N LEU A 275 5.56 7.57 -9.46
CA LEU A 275 5.56 6.66 -10.63
C LEU A 275 5.25 5.21 -10.27
N GLU A 276 5.70 4.78 -9.10
CA GLU A 276 5.63 3.39 -8.63
C GLU A 276 4.85 3.28 -7.31
N PRO A 277 3.64 3.88 -7.17
CA PRO A 277 2.88 3.74 -5.94
C PRO A 277 2.52 2.26 -5.72
N PRO A 278 2.65 1.73 -4.52
CA PRO A 278 2.28 0.35 -4.21
C PRO A 278 0.77 0.14 -4.25
N ILE A 279 0.01 1.20 -3.94
CA ILE A 279 -1.45 1.29 -4.07
C ILE A 279 -1.76 2.07 -5.34
N VAL A 280 -2.29 1.39 -6.34
CA VAL A 280 -2.52 1.97 -7.66
C VAL A 280 -3.93 2.47 -7.86
N THR A 281 -4.91 1.86 -7.19
CA THR A 281 -6.30 2.33 -7.14
C THR A 281 -6.80 2.37 -5.71
N TRP A 282 -7.84 3.17 -5.47
CA TRP A 282 -8.59 3.14 -4.22
C TRP A 282 -10.07 3.32 -4.50
N ARG A 283 -10.93 2.92 -3.56
CA ARG A 283 -12.38 2.94 -3.77
C ARG A 283 -13.11 3.92 -2.86
N ARG A 284 -14.22 4.43 -3.36
CA ARG A 284 -15.23 5.20 -2.64
C ARG A 284 -16.62 4.80 -3.14
N VAL A 285 -17.65 5.16 -2.41
CA VAL A 285 -19.04 5.05 -2.84
C VAL A 285 -19.69 6.43 -2.76
N ALA A 286 -20.44 6.83 -3.80
CA ALA A 286 -21.22 8.05 -3.77
C ALA A 286 -22.37 7.89 -2.77
N ALA A 287 -22.45 8.76 -1.77
CA ALA A 287 -23.50 8.72 -0.76
C ALA A 287 -24.80 9.39 -1.23
N VAL A 288 -24.66 10.32 -2.18
CA VAL A 288 -25.75 11.12 -2.74
C VAL A 288 -25.59 11.25 -4.24
N ASP A 289 -26.66 11.60 -4.94
CA ASP A 289 -26.58 12.00 -6.34
C ASP A 289 -25.72 13.25 -6.50
N THR A 290 -24.76 13.22 -7.44
CA THR A 290 -23.80 14.27 -7.64
C THR A 290 -23.30 14.33 -9.09
N THR A 291 -22.34 15.21 -9.36
CA THR A 291 -21.66 15.33 -10.65
C THR A 291 -20.16 15.34 -10.45
N LEU A 292 -19.43 14.54 -11.22
CA LEU A 292 -17.97 14.48 -11.18
C LEU A 292 -17.40 14.60 -12.60
N GLY A 293 -16.57 15.59 -12.85
CA GLY A 293 -16.00 15.83 -14.20
C GLY A 293 -17.05 16.01 -15.30
N GLY A 294 -18.22 16.57 -14.98
CA GLY A 294 -19.35 16.70 -15.90
C GLY A 294 -20.21 15.43 -16.07
N THR A 295 -19.83 14.32 -15.43
CA THR A 295 -20.57 13.06 -15.47
C THR A 295 -21.53 12.96 -14.28
N ALA A 296 -22.81 12.65 -14.51
CA ALA A 296 -23.79 12.38 -13.46
C ALA A 296 -23.43 11.08 -12.73
N VAL A 297 -23.44 11.11 -11.39
CA VAL A 297 -23.11 10.02 -10.49
C VAL A 297 -24.26 9.81 -9.52
N SER A 298 -24.94 8.70 -9.61
CA SER A 298 -26.03 8.36 -8.69
C SER A 298 -25.51 7.87 -7.35
N ALA A 299 -26.28 8.08 -6.30
CA ALA A 299 -26.05 7.47 -4.98
C ALA A 299 -25.86 5.95 -5.12
N GLY A 300 -24.93 5.39 -4.35
CA GLY A 300 -24.56 3.96 -4.43
C GLY A 300 -23.54 3.62 -5.51
N THR A 301 -23.19 4.54 -6.41
CA THR A 301 -22.17 4.29 -7.43
C THR A 301 -20.80 4.05 -6.80
N SER A 302 -20.16 2.92 -7.13
CA SER A 302 -18.77 2.64 -6.76
C SER A 302 -17.82 3.45 -7.62
N VAL A 303 -16.94 4.23 -6.97
CA VAL A 303 -15.95 5.09 -7.61
C VAL A 303 -14.56 4.52 -7.39
N VAL A 304 -13.86 4.20 -8.47
CA VAL A 304 -12.47 3.71 -8.46
C VAL A 304 -11.53 4.88 -8.81
N LEU A 305 -10.69 5.25 -7.88
CA LEU A 305 -9.71 6.32 -8.01
C LEU A 305 -8.40 5.73 -8.53
N TRP A 306 -7.92 6.16 -9.68
CA TRP A 306 -6.65 5.70 -10.21
C TRP A 306 -5.50 6.56 -9.69
N LEU A 307 -4.93 6.20 -8.54
CA LEU A 307 -3.85 6.94 -7.88
C LEU A 307 -2.57 6.96 -8.72
N ALA A 308 -2.21 5.82 -9.33
CA ALA A 308 -1.04 5.72 -10.20
C ALA A 308 -1.19 6.60 -11.45
N GLY A 309 -2.38 6.64 -12.04
CA GLY A 309 -2.69 7.54 -13.16
C GLY A 309 -2.63 9.00 -12.75
N ALA A 310 -3.23 9.36 -11.61
CA ALA A 310 -3.18 10.74 -11.09
C ALA A 310 -1.74 11.23 -10.87
N GLY A 311 -0.80 10.34 -10.54
CA GLY A 311 0.63 10.65 -10.44
C GLY A 311 1.30 10.99 -11.79
N ARG A 312 0.65 10.66 -12.91
CA ARG A 312 1.11 10.92 -14.30
C ARG A 312 0.33 12.03 -14.98
N ASP A 313 -0.45 12.84 -14.23
CA ASP A 313 -1.24 13.92 -14.80
C ASP A 313 -0.34 15.08 -15.30
N PRO A 314 -0.26 15.37 -16.63
CA PRO A 314 0.58 16.44 -17.16
C PRO A 314 0.13 17.83 -16.70
N ALA A 315 -1.10 17.98 -16.17
CA ALA A 315 -1.53 19.21 -15.51
C ALA A 315 -0.83 19.47 -14.17
N VAL A 316 -0.13 18.45 -13.62
CA VAL A 316 0.47 18.50 -12.29
C VAL A 316 1.98 18.31 -12.33
N VAL A 317 2.49 17.45 -13.20
CA VAL A 317 3.91 17.08 -13.29
C VAL A 317 4.45 17.39 -14.70
N GLU A 318 5.72 17.82 -14.77
CA GLU A 318 6.34 18.31 -16.02
C GLU A 318 6.64 17.17 -17.00
N SER A 319 7.25 16.07 -16.52
CA SER A 319 7.56 14.87 -17.31
C SER A 319 6.83 13.66 -16.73
N PRO A 320 5.56 13.41 -17.15
CA PRO A 320 4.67 12.44 -16.49
C PRO A 320 5.22 11.02 -16.42
N ASP A 321 5.90 10.57 -17.48
CA ASP A 321 6.33 9.17 -17.62
C ASP A 321 7.82 8.94 -17.36
N GLU A 322 8.59 10.02 -17.15
CA GLU A 322 10.02 9.95 -16.85
C GLU A 322 10.26 9.88 -15.34
N PHE A 323 11.28 9.12 -14.95
CA PHE A 323 11.77 9.11 -13.57
C PHE A 323 12.79 10.23 -13.37
N ARG A 324 12.33 11.39 -12.95
CA ARG A 324 13.15 12.62 -12.80
C ARG A 324 13.05 13.14 -11.35
N PRO A 325 13.89 12.63 -10.43
CA PRO A 325 13.92 13.12 -9.06
C PRO A 325 14.08 14.64 -8.98
N GLY A 326 13.24 15.29 -8.18
CA GLY A 326 13.25 16.73 -8.01
C GLY A 326 12.50 17.55 -9.07
N GLN A 327 11.90 16.92 -10.10
CA GLN A 327 11.09 17.65 -11.07
C GLN A 327 9.88 18.34 -10.43
N ARG A 328 9.43 19.40 -11.07
CA ARG A 328 8.25 20.15 -10.63
C ARG A 328 7.02 19.22 -10.61
N GLY A 329 6.33 19.20 -9.47
CA GLY A 329 5.09 18.43 -9.30
C GLY A 329 5.27 17.04 -8.67
N SER A 330 6.48 16.45 -8.57
CA SER A 330 6.71 15.12 -7.97
C SER A 330 6.02 14.97 -6.61
N ARG A 331 6.17 15.95 -5.73
CA ARG A 331 5.60 15.94 -4.37
C ARG A 331 4.08 16.12 -4.30
N ARG A 332 3.42 16.31 -5.44
CA ARG A 332 1.94 16.43 -5.50
C ARG A 332 1.24 15.11 -5.74
N HIS A 333 1.98 14.00 -5.80
CA HIS A 333 1.40 12.68 -5.97
C HIS A 333 0.35 12.34 -4.90
N LEU A 334 -0.57 11.43 -5.22
CA LEU A 334 -1.64 10.99 -4.34
C LEU A 334 -1.41 9.57 -3.78
N ALA A 335 -0.16 9.07 -3.78
CA ALA A 335 0.17 7.73 -3.27
C ALA A 335 -0.23 7.54 -1.79
N PHE A 336 -0.28 8.61 -1.01
CA PHE A 336 -0.76 8.60 0.38
C PHE A 336 -2.21 9.06 0.52
N GLY A 337 -2.94 9.20 -0.57
CA GLY A 337 -4.29 9.78 -0.56
C GLY A 337 -4.31 11.27 -0.17
N ALA A 338 -5.51 11.76 0.16
CA ALA A 338 -5.75 13.13 0.61
C ALA A 338 -6.94 13.19 1.59
N GLY A 339 -7.17 14.35 2.21
CA GLY A 339 -8.29 14.59 3.13
C GLY A 339 -8.15 13.84 4.45
N VAL A 340 -9.28 13.58 5.10
CA VAL A 340 -9.35 12.99 6.44
C VAL A 340 -8.82 11.54 6.51
N HIS A 341 -8.80 10.83 5.38
CA HIS A 341 -8.25 9.48 5.23
C HIS A 341 -6.83 9.45 4.66
N ARG A 342 -6.11 10.58 4.59
CA ARG A 342 -4.72 10.59 4.17
C ARG A 342 -3.89 9.63 5.05
N CYS A 343 -2.95 8.92 4.44
CA CYS A 343 -2.13 7.91 5.14
C CYS A 343 -1.53 8.50 6.44
N VAL A 344 -1.72 7.79 7.54
CA VAL A 344 -1.19 8.17 8.85
C VAL A 344 0.29 7.79 8.99
N GLY A 345 0.76 6.79 8.21
CA GLY A 345 2.13 6.28 8.23
C GLY A 345 3.04 6.88 7.15
N ASP A 346 2.66 7.99 6.52
CA ASP A 346 3.40 8.55 5.38
C ASP A 346 4.84 8.97 5.72
N GLN A 347 5.11 9.42 6.95
CA GLN A 347 6.46 9.73 7.40
C GLN A 347 7.29 8.48 7.67
N LEU A 348 6.68 7.43 8.23
CA LEU A 348 7.32 6.14 8.44
C LEU A 348 7.77 5.54 7.11
N ALA A 349 6.87 5.47 6.12
CA ALA A 349 7.17 4.93 4.81
C ALA A 349 8.30 5.70 4.09
N ARG A 350 8.31 7.03 4.22
CA ARG A 350 9.39 7.86 3.67
C ARG A 350 10.73 7.62 4.37
N MET A 351 10.74 7.51 5.67
CA MET A 351 11.95 7.21 6.44
C MET A 351 12.53 5.85 6.05
N GLU A 352 11.71 4.82 5.98
CA GLU A 352 12.13 3.48 5.57
C GLU A 352 12.69 3.48 4.15
N ALA A 353 11.98 4.10 3.19
CA ALA A 353 12.42 4.18 1.80
C ALA A 353 13.72 5.00 1.66
N ALA A 354 13.82 6.14 2.32
CA ALA A 354 15.03 6.96 2.29
C ALA A 354 16.24 6.21 2.86
N THR A 355 16.05 5.46 3.94
CA THR A 355 17.13 4.66 4.54
C THR A 355 17.59 3.54 3.60
N VAL A 356 16.63 2.81 2.99
CA VAL A 356 16.97 1.73 2.03
C VAL A 356 17.66 2.31 0.79
N VAL A 357 17.17 3.40 0.21
CA VAL A 357 17.79 4.05 -0.96
C VAL A 357 19.21 4.51 -0.64
N ALA A 358 19.41 5.20 0.50
CA ALA A 358 20.73 5.72 0.87
C ALA A 358 21.76 4.59 1.05
N GLU A 359 21.39 3.51 1.72
CA GLU A 359 22.32 2.42 2.06
C GLU A 359 22.48 1.40 0.92
N ALA A 360 21.46 1.20 0.07
CA ALA A 360 21.50 0.21 -1.01
C ALA A 360 21.98 0.80 -2.36
N ALA A 361 21.98 2.13 -2.56
CA ALA A 361 22.35 2.73 -3.84
C ALA A 361 23.71 2.25 -4.40
N PRO A 362 24.79 2.07 -3.59
CA PRO A 362 26.06 1.53 -4.10
C PRO A 362 25.90 0.10 -4.66
N LEU A 363 25.19 -0.77 -3.96
CA LEU A 363 24.91 -2.13 -4.40
C LEU A 363 24.06 -2.14 -5.68
N LEU A 364 22.99 -1.31 -5.73
CA LEU A 364 22.09 -1.23 -6.88
C LEU A 364 22.81 -0.76 -8.17
N ALA A 365 23.88 0.03 -8.04
CA ALA A 365 24.66 0.49 -9.17
C ALA A 365 25.57 -0.59 -9.79
N GLU A 366 25.75 -1.72 -9.11
CA GLU A 366 26.69 -2.79 -9.51
C GLU A 366 25.99 -4.09 -9.95
N VAL A 367 24.65 -4.11 -9.92
CA VAL A 367 23.88 -5.31 -10.22
C VAL A 367 23.13 -5.22 -11.55
N ARG A 368 22.87 -6.38 -12.12
CA ARG A 368 21.94 -6.58 -13.25
C ARG A 368 20.76 -7.45 -12.81
N VAL A 369 19.59 -7.18 -13.38
CA VAL A 369 18.38 -7.94 -13.10
C VAL A 369 18.46 -9.31 -13.75
N LEU A 370 18.29 -10.37 -12.97
CA LEU A 370 18.10 -11.75 -13.44
C LEU A 370 16.64 -12.12 -13.58
N ARG A 371 15.83 -11.71 -12.57
CA ARG A 371 14.39 -11.89 -12.56
C ARG A 371 13.75 -10.64 -11.98
N ALA A 372 13.01 -9.92 -12.83
CA ALA A 372 12.22 -8.77 -12.42
C ALA A 372 11.05 -9.18 -11.49
N PRO A 373 10.56 -8.27 -10.64
CA PRO A 373 9.36 -8.53 -9.87
C PRO A 373 8.18 -8.91 -10.76
N TRP A 374 7.45 -9.96 -10.37
CA TRP A 374 6.18 -10.31 -10.99
C TRP A 374 5.03 -9.81 -10.12
N TYR A 375 3.94 -9.40 -10.75
CA TYR A 375 2.79 -8.81 -10.08
C TYR A 375 1.54 -9.64 -10.35
N PRO A 376 0.90 -10.22 -9.32
CA PRO A 376 -0.37 -10.93 -9.49
C PRO A 376 -1.49 -9.93 -9.82
N ASP A 377 -2.56 -10.44 -10.44
CA ASP A 377 -3.77 -9.65 -10.65
C ASP A 377 -4.36 -9.21 -9.31
N ASN A 378 -4.41 -7.90 -9.10
CA ASN A 378 -4.98 -7.29 -7.91
C ASN A 378 -5.46 -5.88 -8.28
N LEU A 379 -6.68 -5.51 -7.90
CA LEU A 379 -7.25 -4.21 -8.25
C LEU A 379 -6.48 -3.04 -7.66
N THR A 380 -5.89 -3.23 -6.48
CA THR A 380 -5.36 -2.13 -5.65
C THR A 380 -3.86 -2.22 -5.42
N PHE A 381 -3.32 -3.42 -5.18
CA PHE A 381 -1.94 -3.62 -4.72
C PHE A 381 -1.06 -4.31 -5.77
N ARG A 382 0.20 -3.90 -5.89
CA ARG A 382 1.13 -4.50 -6.85
C ARG A 382 1.71 -5.85 -6.42
N MET A 383 1.90 -6.09 -5.13
CA MET A 383 2.29 -7.35 -4.49
C MET A 383 3.46 -8.10 -5.14
N PRO A 384 4.64 -7.49 -5.36
CA PRO A 384 5.80 -8.20 -5.88
C PRO A 384 6.19 -9.39 -4.98
N ASP A 385 6.75 -10.44 -5.57
CA ASP A 385 7.10 -11.69 -4.88
C ASP A 385 8.60 -11.94 -4.80
N THR A 386 9.38 -11.38 -5.71
CA THR A 386 10.82 -11.60 -5.81
C THR A 386 11.47 -10.46 -6.57
N PHE A 387 12.77 -10.24 -6.38
CA PHE A 387 13.60 -9.36 -7.18
C PHE A 387 15.03 -9.88 -7.23
N LEU A 388 15.30 -10.81 -8.15
CA LEU A 388 16.59 -11.49 -8.24
C LEU A 388 17.59 -10.71 -9.07
N VAL A 389 18.78 -10.50 -8.52
CA VAL A 389 19.88 -9.78 -9.16
C VAL A 389 21.21 -10.54 -9.05
N ALA A 390 22.14 -10.21 -9.95
CA ALA A 390 23.55 -10.65 -9.91
C ALA A 390 24.45 -9.49 -10.31
N ARG A 391 25.75 -9.63 -10.10
CA ARG A 391 26.77 -8.74 -10.67
C ARG A 391 26.99 -8.97 -12.16
#